data_69113340bb57a29a510a1061c6297241
#
_entry.id   69113340bb57a29a510a1061c6297241
#
_cell.length_a   1.000
_cell.length_b   1.000
_cell.length_c   1.000
_cell.angle_alpha   90.00
_cell.angle_beta   90.00
_cell.angle_gamma   90.00
#
_symmetry.space_group_name_H-M   'P 1'
#
loop_
_entity.id
_entity.type
_entity.pdbx_description
1 polymer ?
#
loop_
_entity_poly.entity_id
_entity_poly.type
_entity_poly.pdbx_seq_one_letter_code
_entity_poly.pdbx_strand_id
1 'polypeptide(L)'
;YVTKDKKVIPLGVHKDEVIDEVALKLDKKKIKPAKVKTKYNYAIAPIPVQLKVTRNLTTRHDEVKEGDLILFKTIKNLTLGKYQLPKDSEVIGRVETVSPNDLLGTPADLVVDNFVVKNNEKINFYGRVKKRGANRSWWLYPLYQAGNIAFWAAGYPLVLVRGGHAKLSTKEIYTVYYEMQ
;
A
#
# COMPACT_ATOMS: atom_id res chain seq x y z
N TYR A 1 24.29 8.39 -0.25
CA TYR A 1 24.87 9.74 -0.37
C TYR A 1 26.39 9.61 -0.47
N VAL A 2 27.00 10.27 -1.43
CA VAL A 2 28.47 10.30 -1.61
C VAL A 2 28.97 11.66 -1.17
N THR A 3 29.83 11.67 -0.16
CA THR A 3 30.53 12.89 0.28
C THR A 3 31.72 13.18 -0.62
N LYS A 4 32.25 14.42 -0.58
CA LYS A 4 33.41 14.87 -1.35
C LYS A 4 34.65 13.93 -1.22
N ASP A 5 34.72 13.13 -0.18
CA ASP A 5 35.80 12.18 0.08
C ASP A 5 35.50 10.75 -0.42
N LYS A 6 34.52 10.57 -1.30
CA LYS A 6 34.11 9.26 -1.86
C LYS A 6 33.73 8.19 -0.82
N LYS A 7 33.37 8.58 0.41
CA LYS A 7 32.89 7.65 1.42
C LYS A 7 31.41 7.42 1.23
N VAL A 8 31.01 6.18 0.99
CA VAL A 8 29.62 5.76 0.88
C VAL A 8 29.04 5.70 2.29
N ILE A 9 28.07 6.56 2.58
CA ILE A 9 27.32 6.53 3.84
C ILE A 9 26.07 5.65 3.60
N PRO A 10 25.90 4.57 4.37
CA PRO A 10 24.70 3.73 4.24
C PRO A 10 23.42 4.56 4.52
N LEU A 11 22.37 4.29 3.75
CA LEU A 11 21.06 4.90 3.96
C LEU A 11 20.57 4.57 5.39
N GLY A 12 20.39 5.58 6.22
CA GLY A 12 19.93 5.42 7.59
C GLY A 12 20.82 6.04 8.67
N VAL A 13 21.99 6.58 8.30
CA VAL A 13 22.82 7.32 9.25
C VAL A 13 22.31 8.76 9.34
N HIS A 14 21.90 9.18 10.52
CA HIS A 14 21.44 10.54 10.77
C HIS A 14 22.57 11.55 10.55
N LYS A 15 22.23 12.75 10.02
CA LYS A 15 23.19 13.84 9.77
C LYS A 15 24.03 14.21 11.00
N ASP A 16 23.50 14.00 12.18
CA ASP A 16 24.12 14.33 13.47
C ASP A 16 25.33 13.44 13.80
N GLU A 17 25.35 12.18 13.33
CA GLU A 17 26.52 11.29 13.49
C GLU A 17 27.72 11.71 12.63
N VAL A 18 27.45 12.36 11.50
CA VAL A 18 28.52 12.84 10.59
C VAL A 18 29.23 14.06 11.14
N ILE A 19 28.54 14.89 11.91
CA ILE A 19 29.10 16.11 12.54
C ILE A 19 30.07 15.72 13.65
N ASP A 20 29.75 14.71 14.45
CA ASP A 20 30.61 14.24 15.54
C ASP A 20 31.91 13.59 15.02
N GLU A 21 31.89 12.91 13.88
CA GLU A 21 33.09 12.34 13.27
C GLU A 21 34.04 13.41 12.71
N VAL A 22 33.50 14.55 12.29
CA VAL A 22 34.31 15.70 11.81
C VAL A 22 34.90 16.48 12.98
N ALA A 23 34.16 16.64 14.08
CA ALA A 23 34.65 17.30 15.30
C ALA A 23 35.79 16.50 15.96
N LEU A 24 35.73 15.17 15.95
CA LEU A 24 36.79 14.28 16.49
C LEU A 24 38.12 14.33 15.72
N LYS A 25 38.13 14.83 14.47
CA LYS A 25 39.36 14.96 13.66
C LYS A 25 40.12 16.27 13.91
N LEU A 26 39.46 17.26 14.49
CA LEU A 26 40.06 18.59 14.71
C LEU A 26 40.88 18.71 16.03
N ASP A 27 40.70 17.76 16.98
CA ASP A 27 41.35 17.88 18.28
C ASP A 27 42.13 16.59 18.67
N LYS A 28 43.23 16.32 17.95
CA LYS A 28 44.10 15.17 18.22
C LYS A 28 44.96 15.27 19.48
N LYS A 29 44.80 16.27 20.33
CA LYS A 29 45.54 16.42 21.58
C LYS A 29 44.60 16.38 22.78
N LYS A 30 44.42 15.21 23.40
CA LYS A 30 43.83 14.99 24.73
C LYS A 30 42.31 14.79 24.80
N ILE A 31 41.75 13.77 24.18
CA ILE A 31 40.48 13.28 24.65
C ILE A 31 40.55 11.76 24.78
N LYS A 32 40.41 11.26 26.01
CA LYS A 32 40.06 9.85 26.22
C LYS A 32 38.74 9.55 25.54
N PRO A 33 38.57 8.44 24.81
CA PRO A 33 37.31 8.14 24.14
C PRO A 33 36.21 8.05 25.19
N ALA A 34 35.38 9.08 25.26
CA ALA A 34 34.10 8.98 25.96
C ALA A 34 33.31 7.87 25.25
N LYS A 35 32.87 6.87 26.02
CA LYS A 35 31.92 5.86 25.50
C LYS A 35 30.63 6.59 25.19
N VAL A 36 30.53 7.10 23.98
CA VAL A 36 29.26 7.64 23.46
C VAL A 36 28.30 6.47 23.40
N LYS A 37 27.35 6.42 24.33
CA LYS A 37 26.20 5.52 24.24
C LYS A 37 25.33 6.08 23.14
N THR A 38 25.58 5.71 21.91
CA THR A 38 24.69 5.99 20.78
C THR A 38 23.34 5.36 21.10
N LYS A 39 22.37 6.19 21.43
CA LYS A 39 20.99 5.78 21.63
C LYS A 39 20.42 5.56 20.21
N TYR A 40 20.60 4.37 19.68
CA TYR A 40 19.96 4.01 18.42
C TYR A 40 18.45 4.12 18.60
N ASN A 41 17.82 5.10 18.02
CA ASN A 41 16.39 5.10 17.82
C ASN A 41 16.09 4.07 16.72
N TYR A 42 15.92 2.82 17.11
CA TYR A 42 15.39 1.82 16.19
C TYR A 42 14.01 2.29 15.73
N ALA A 43 13.86 2.60 14.46
CA ALA A 43 12.55 2.77 13.88
C ALA A 43 11.78 1.47 14.16
N ILE A 44 10.73 1.57 14.97
CA ILE A 44 9.92 0.41 15.34
C ILE A 44 9.29 -0.07 14.04
N ALA A 45 9.60 -1.31 13.65
CA ALA A 45 9.06 -1.88 12.43
C ALA A 45 7.52 -1.88 12.48
N PRO A 46 6.85 -1.50 11.40
CA PRO A 46 5.39 -1.48 11.36
C PRO A 46 4.82 -2.88 11.57
N ILE A 47 3.81 -2.99 12.41
CA ILE A 47 3.17 -4.27 12.74
C ILE A 47 2.18 -4.63 11.62
N PRO A 48 2.34 -5.78 10.94
CA PRO A 48 1.40 -6.21 9.92
C PRO A 48 0.08 -6.66 10.54
N VAL A 49 -1.03 -6.09 10.07
CA VAL A 49 -2.39 -6.38 10.50
C VAL A 49 -3.13 -7.07 9.36
N GLN A 50 -3.63 -8.27 9.61
CA GLN A 50 -4.38 -9.06 8.66
C GLN A 50 -5.88 -8.81 8.81
N LEU A 51 -6.50 -8.40 7.73
CA LEU A 51 -7.92 -8.05 7.65
C LEU A 51 -8.65 -8.95 6.66
N LYS A 52 -9.94 -9.14 6.87
CA LYS A 52 -10.85 -9.83 5.98
C LYS A 52 -12.10 -8.98 5.78
N VAL A 53 -12.55 -8.82 4.55
CA VAL A 53 -13.80 -8.10 4.27
C VAL A 53 -15.00 -8.93 4.75
N THR A 54 -16.03 -8.27 5.26
CA THR A 54 -17.20 -8.95 5.84
C THR A 54 -18.16 -9.49 4.77
N ARG A 55 -18.19 -8.88 3.59
CA ARG A 55 -19.00 -9.31 2.45
C ARG A 55 -18.23 -9.20 1.15
N ASN A 56 -18.57 -10.01 0.16
CA ASN A 56 -18.04 -9.85 -1.18
C ASN A 56 -18.58 -8.55 -1.78
N LEU A 57 -17.68 -7.78 -2.40
CA LEU A 57 -17.99 -6.51 -3.06
C LEU A 57 -17.41 -6.51 -4.47
N THR A 58 -18.07 -5.84 -5.38
CA THR A 58 -17.62 -5.73 -6.77
C THR A 58 -17.87 -4.32 -7.30
N THR A 59 -17.06 -3.88 -8.26
CA THR A 59 -17.29 -2.62 -8.99
C THR A 59 -18.39 -2.77 -10.07
N ARG A 60 -19.07 -3.91 -10.12
CA ARG A 60 -20.16 -4.13 -11.07
C ARG A 60 -21.42 -3.42 -10.59
N HIS A 61 -22.15 -2.78 -11.52
CA HIS A 61 -23.40 -2.08 -11.25
C HIS A 61 -23.30 -1.00 -10.16
N ASP A 62 -22.14 -0.35 -10.04
CA ASP A 62 -21.90 0.72 -9.06
C ASP A 62 -22.20 0.30 -7.60
N GLU A 63 -22.00 -1.00 -7.30
CA GLU A 63 -22.18 -1.53 -5.93
C GLU A 63 -21.25 -0.87 -4.93
N VAL A 64 -20.09 -0.37 -5.39
CA VAL A 64 -19.10 0.34 -4.59
C VAL A 64 -18.76 1.65 -5.29
N LYS A 65 -18.80 2.76 -4.53
CA LYS A 65 -18.49 4.11 -4.99
C LYS A 65 -17.34 4.72 -4.20
N GLU A 66 -16.72 5.75 -4.75
CA GLU A 66 -15.73 6.54 -4.03
C GLU A 66 -16.35 7.19 -2.79
N GLY A 67 -15.61 7.12 -1.68
CA GLY A 67 -16.06 7.59 -0.38
C GLY A 67 -16.84 6.58 0.44
N ASP A 68 -17.26 5.45 -0.12
CA ASP A 68 -17.96 4.39 0.62
C ASP A 68 -17.09 3.82 1.74
N LEU A 69 -17.77 3.39 2.82
CA LEU A 69 -17.13 2.74 3.96
C LEU A 69 -17.31 1.23 3.85
N ILE A 70 -16.19 0.52 3.86
CA ILE A 70 -16.16 -0.94 3.78
C ILE A 70 -15.76 -1.51 5.14
N LEU A 71 -16.55 -2.48 5.62
CA LEU A 71 -16.31 -3.13 6.89
C LEU A 71 -15.39 -4.35 6.70
N PHE A 72 -14.30 -4.36 7.45
CA PHE A 72 -13.36 -5.45 7.58
C PHE A 72 -13.38 -5.99 9.01
N LYS A 73 -12.81 -7.18 9.21
CA LYS A 73 -12.57 -7.78 10.52
C LYS A 73 -11.12 -8.25 10.63
N THR A 74 -10.56 -8.11 11.83
CA THR A 74 -9.24 -8.67 12.14
C THR A 74 -9.30 -10.19 12.20
N ILE A 75 -8.23 -10.86 11.72
CA ILE A 75 -8.18 -12.33 11.69
C ILE A 75 -7.62 -12.90 12.98
N LYS A 76 -6.78 -12.13 13.68
CA LYS A 76 -6.05 -12.56 14.88
C LYS A 76 -6.17 -11.53 16.00
N ASN A 77 -5.91 -11.96 17.22
CA ASN A 77 -5.68 -11.05 18.32
C ASN A 77 -4.40 -10.27 18.07
N LEU A 78 -4.41 -8.96 18.28
CA LEU A 78 -3.29 -8.07 18.04
C LEU A 78 -2.98 -7.28 19.30
N THR A 79 -1.69 -7.16 19.61
CA THR A 79 -1.19 -6.25 20.63
C THR A 79 -0.47 -5.10 19.92
N LEU A 80 -1.07 -3.91 20.01
CA LEU A 80 -0.62 -2.71 19.33
C LEU A 80 -0.14 -1.69 20.37
N GLY A 81 1.07 -1.91 20.88
CA GLY A 81 1.58 -1.13 22.01
C GLY A 81 0.69 -1.29 23.25
N LYS A 82 0.02 -0.21 23.66
CA LYS A 82 -0.91 -0.20 24.80
C LYS A 82 -2.32 -0.71 24.47
N TYR A 83 -2.62 -0.95 23.21
CA TYR A 83 -3.93 -1.41 22.78
C TYR A 83 -3.94 -2.91 22.53
N GLN A 84 -4.98 -3.56 23.00
CA GLN A 84 -5.27 -4.95 22.67
C GLN A 84 -6.50 -4.99 21.77
N LEU A 85 -6.34 -5.52 20.57
CA LEU A 85 -7.40 -5.66 19.60
C LEU A 85 -7.73 -7.15 19.46
N PRO A 86 -8.90 -7.61 19.92
CA PRO A 86 -9.29 -9.00 19.79
C PRO A 86 -9.53 -9.38 18.33
N LYS A 87 -9.49 -10.68 18.07
CA LYS A 87 -9.94 -11.25 16.80
C LYS A 87 -11.37 -10.80 16.50
N ASP A 88 -11.70 -10.67 15.23
CA ASP A 88 -13.01 -10.22 14.72
C ASP A 88 -13.38 -8.77 15.07
N SER A 89 -12.41 -7.96 15.53
CA SER A 89 -12.60 -6.52 15.69
C SER A 89 -12.94 -5.86 14.37
N GLU A 90 -13.93 -4.97 14.40
CA GLU A 90 -14.41 -4.27 13.22
C GLU A 90 -13.48 -3.11 12.86
N VAL A 91 -13.04 -3.10 11.60
CA VAL A 91 -12.18 -2.08 11.01
C VAL A 91 -12.91 -1.51 9.79
N ILE A 92 -12.98 -0.21 9.70
CA ILE A 92 -13.60 0.50 8.59
C ILE A 92 -12.48 0.99 7.66
N GLY A 93 -12.55 0.61 6.40
CA GLY A 93 -11.73 1.18 5.33
C GLY A 93 -12.56 2.07 4.43
N ARG A 94 -12.01 3.17 3.96
CA ARG A 94 -12.66 4.10 3.04
C ARG A 94 -12.23 3.81 1.61
N VAL A 95 -13.17 3.81 0.70
CA VAL A 95 -12.90 3.71 -0.73
C VAL A 95 -12.29 5.03 -1.22
N GLU A 96 -11.04 4.98 -1.66
CA GLU A 96 -10.31 6.13 -2.20
C GLU A 96 -10.66 6.37 -3.67
N THR A 97 -10.63 5.28 -4.46
CA THR A 97 -10.82 5.37 -5.91
C THR A 97 -11.54 4.15 -6.44
N VAL A 98 -12.49 4.40 -7.31
CA VAL A 98 -13.16 3.39 -8.14
C VAL A 98 -13.06 3.80 -9.59
N SER A 99 -12.31 3.03 -10.39
CA SER A 99 -12.30 3.19 -11.84
C SER A 99 -13.14 2.09 -12.47
N PRO A 100 -14.15 2.42 -13.29
CA PRO A 100 -14.94 1.40 -13.98
C PRO A 100 -14.10 0.64 -15.00
N ASN A 101 -14.57 -0.53 -15.38
CA ASN A 101 -14.00 -1.23 -16.53
C ASN A 101 -14.43 -0.53 -17.82
N ASP A 102 -13.52 -0.44 -18.77
CA ASP A 102 -13.72 0.30 -20.01
C ASP A 102 -13.44 -0.56 -21.24
N LEU A 103 -13.56 0.06 -22.39
CA LEU A 103 -13.38 -0.52 -23.71
C LEU A 103 -11.97 -1.12 -23.91
N LEU A 104 -11.79 -1.89 -24.98
CA LEU A 104 -10.53 -2.59 -25.30
C LEU A 104 -9.97 -3.39 -24.12
N GLY A 105 -10.82 -3.95 -23.30
CA GLY A 105 -10.42 -4.83 -22.21
C GLY A 105 -9.82 -4.15 -21.00
N THR A 106 -9.95 -2.83 -20.87
CA THR A 106 -9.44 -2.06 -19.72
C THR A 106 -10.13 -2.51 -18.43
N PRO A 107 -9.39 -2.97 -17.42
CA PRO A 107 -9.96 -3.49 -16.18
C PRO A 107 -10.45 -2.37 -15.27
N ALA A 108 -11.43 -2.68 -14.41
CA ALA A 108 -11.78 -1.83 -13.29
C ALA A 108 -10.70 -1.88 -12.21
N ASP A 109 -10.49 -0.76 -11.52
CA ASP A 109 -9.64 -0.66 -10.34
C ASP A 109 -10.48 -0.23 -9.12
N LEU A 110 -10.14 -0.78 -7.95
CA LEU A 110 -10.72 -0.44 -6.66
C LEU A 110 -9.60 -0.28 -5.64
N VAL A 111 -9.53 0.88 -5.01
CA VAL A 111 -8.56 1.19 -3.97
C VAL A 111 -9.29 1.55 -2.68
N VAL A 112 -8.91 0.88 -1.60
CA VAL A 112 -9.42 1.17 -0.25
C VAL A 112 -8.24 1.55 0.62
N ASP A 113 -8.36 2.64 1.36
CA ASP A 113 -7.37 3.14 2.31
C ASP A 113 -8.03 3.63 3.61
N ASN A 114 -7.29 4.38 4.43
CA ASN A 114 -7.78 4.99 5.68
C ASN A 114 -8.52 4.00 6.58
N PHE A 115 -7.80 2.96 7.01
CA PHE A 115 -8.37 1.93 7.87
C PHE A 115 -8.38 2.39 9.33
N VAL A 116 -9.55 2.41 9.95
CA VAL A 116 -9.77 2.84 11.34
C VAL A 116 -10.56 1.79 12.10
N VAL A 117 -10.22 1.55 13.36
CA VAL A 117 -10.99 0.64 14.21
C VAL A 117 -12.31 1.31 14.59
N LYS A 118 -13.45 0.69 14.27
CA LYS A 118 -14.79 1.26 14.44
C LYS A 118 -15.08 1.77 15.87
N ASN A 119 -14.61 1.07 16.89
CA ASN A 119 -14.86 1.43 18.28
C ASN A 119 -13.70 2.21 18.92
N ASN A 120 -12.63 2.48 18.18
CA ASN A 120 -11.48 3.22 18.67
C ASN A 120 -10.77 3.95 17.54
N GLU A 121 -11.23 5.14 17.21
CA GLU A 121 -10.71 5.98 16.14
C GLU A 121 -9.24 6.40 16.32
N LYS A 122 -8.67 6.19 17.50
CA LYS A 122 -7.25 6.44 17.76
C LYS A 122 -6.33 5.38 17.16
N ILE A 123 -6.90 4.24 16.73
CA ILE A 123 -6.14 3.17 16.10
C ILE A 123 -6.37 3.22 14.60
N ASN A 124 -5.39 3.75 13.88
CA ASN A 124 -5.38 3.86 12.43
C ASN A 124 -4.36 2.88 11.85
N PHE A 125 -4.69 2.29 10.72
CA PHE A 125 -3.79 1.43 9.98
C PHE A 125 -3.42 2.07 8.65
N TYR A 126 -2.16 1.94 8.26
CA TYR A 126 -1.65 2.40 6.98
C TYR A 126 -1.67 1.28 5.95
N GLY A 127 -1.80 1.66 4.72
CA GLY A 127 -1.73 0.74 3.60
C GLY A 127 -2.94 0.89 2.70
N ARG A 128 -2.77 0.40 1.48
CA ARG A 128 -3.79 0.43 0.46
C ARG A 128 -4.13 -0.98 0.03
N VAL A 129 -5.40 -1.30 0.05
CA VAL A 129 -5.93 -2.53 -0.54
C VAL A 129 -6.32 -2.20 -1.97
N LYS A 130 -5.47 -2.58 -2.93
CA LYS A 130 -5.72 -2.38 -4.35
C LYS A 130 -6.21 -3.69 -4.97
N LYS A 131 -7.35 -3.62 -5.66
CA LYS A 131 -7.91 -4.70 -6.46
C LYS A 131 -8.14 -4.25 -7.87
N ARG A 132 -7.74 -5.08 -8.80
CA ARG A 132 -7.89 -4.85 -10.22
C ARG A 132 -8.67 -5.99 -10.86
N GLY A 133 -9.55 -5.65 -11.77
CA GLY A 133 -10.27 -6.61 -12.60
C GLY A 133 -9.35 -7.33 -13.59
N ALA A 134 -9.89 -8.30 -14.31
CA ALA A 134 -9.14 -8.99 -15.34
C ALA A 134 -8.77 -8.03 -16.48
N ASN A 135 -7.47 -7.85 -16.68
CA ASN A 135 -6.95 -7.08 -17.80
C ASN A 135 -7.01 -7.93 -19.08
N ARG A 136 -7.77 -7.47 -20.06
CA ARG A 136 -7.87 -8.09 -21.38
C ARG A 136 -7.20 -7.28 -22.48
N SER A 137 -6.73 -6.07 -22.18
CA SER A 137 -6.13 -5.15 -23.16
C SER A 137 -4.87 -5.73 -23.80
N TRP A 138 -4.12 -6.56 -23.08
CA TRP A 138 -2.83 -7.10 -23.54
C TRP A 138 -2.94 -7.95 -24.83
N TRP A 139 -4.09 -8.61 -25.05
CA TRP A 139 -4.34 -9.39 -26.26
C TRP A 139 -5.35 -8.71 -27.21
N LEU A 140 -6.31 -7.96 -26.64
CA LEU A 140 -7.31 -7.25 -27.44
C LEU A 140 -6.70 -6.14 -28.29
N TYR A 141 -5.75 -5.37 -27.74
CA TYR A 141 -5.14 -4.25 -28.45
C TYR A 141 -4.33 -4.71 -29.67
N PRO A 142 -3.43 -5.69 -29.61
CA PRO A 142 -2.77 -6.23 -30.78
C PRO A 142 -3.73 -6.81 -31.83
N LEU A 143 -4.78 -7.50 -31.38
CA LEU A 143 -5.77 -8.09 -32.27
C LEU A 143 -6.61 -7.01 -32.99
N TYR A 144 -6.98 -5.95 -32.27
CA TYR A 144 -7.64 -4.78 -32.84
C TYR A 144 -6.78 -4.13 -33.94
N GLN A 145 -5.50 -3.93 -33.68
CA GLN A 145 -4.59 -3.35 -34.65
C GLN A 145 -4.43 -4.24 -35.90
N ALA A 146 -4.22 -5.54 -35.68
CA ALA A 146 -4.10 -6.50 -36.77
C ALA A 146 -5.38 -6.57 -37.64
N GLY A 147 -6.56 -6.53 -37.02
CA GLY A 147 -7.84 -6.53 -37.71
C GLY A 147 -8.03 -5.29 -38.59
N ASN A 148 -7.67 -4.11 -38.08
CA ASN A 148 -7.75 -2.87 -38.83
C ASN A 148 -6.77 -2.81 -40.01
N ILE A 149 -5.56 -3.35 -39.87
CA ILE A 149 -4.55 -3.40 -40.92
C ILE A 149 -4.96 -4.38 -42.04
N ALA A 150 -5.42 -5.59 -41.62
CA ALA A 150 -5.70 -6.66 -42.57
C ALA A 150 -7.04 -6.50 -43.31
N PHE A 151 -8.06 -5.97 -42.61
CA PHE A 151 -9.46 -6.01 -43.09
C PHE A 151 -10.21 -4.67 -42.91
N TRP A 152 -9.51 -3.56 -42.87
CA TRP A 152 -10.03 -2.19 -42.75
C TRP A 152 -11.06 -2.01 -41.64
N ALA A 153 -11.84 -2.59 -41.17
CA ALA A 153 -12.80 -2.31 -40.06
C ALA A 153 -13.07 -3.52 -39.15
N ALA A 154 -12.41 -4.66 -39.44
CA ALA A 154 -12.67 -5.90 -38.70
C ALA A 154 -12.25 -5.82 -37.21
N GLY A 155 -11.40 -4.87 -36.86
CA GLY A 155 -11.00 -4.61 -35.47
C GLY A 155 -12.07 -3.90 -34.64
N TYR A 156 -12.99 -3.14 -35.25
CA TYR A 156 -13.97 -2.30 -34.52
C TYR A 156 -14.83 -3.05 -33.49
N PRO A 157 -15.34 -4.25 -33.75
CA PRO A 157 -16.12 -4.99 -32.75
C PRO A 157 -15.33 -5.29 -31.47
N LEU A 158 -13.99 -5.40 -31.55
CA LEU A 158 -13.12 -5.68 -30.41
C LEU A 158 -13.04 -4.50 -29.44
N VAL A 159 -13.29 -3.27 -29.91
CA VAL A 159 -13.37 -2.07 -29.06
C VAL A 159 -14.43 -2.23 -27.98
N LEU A 160 -15.54 -2.89 -28.28
CA LEU A 160 -16.65 -3.06 -27.36
C LEU A 160 -16.41 -4.08 -26.24
N VAL A 161 -15.32 -4.85 -26.34
CA VAL A 161 -14.98 -5.81 -25.29
C VAL A 161 -14.45 -5.07 -24.07
N ARG A 162 -15.15 -5.21 -22.95
CA ARG A 162 -14.77 -4.58 -21.69
C ARG A 162 -13.85 -5.47 -20.86
N GLY A 163 -13.06 -4.84 -20.01
CA GLY A 163 -12.26 -5.53 -19.00
C GLY A 163 -13.09 -6.13 -17.87
N GLY A 164 -12.42 -6.79 -16.94
CA GLY A 164 -13.07 -7.37 -15.77
C GLY A 164 -13.39 -6.34 -14.69
N HIS A 165 -14.34 -6.66 -13.81
CA HIS A 165 -14.64 -5.89 -12.61
C HIS A 165 -13.66 -6.21 -11.50
N ALA A 166 -13.30 -5.22 -10.69
CA ALA A 166 -12.55 -5.43 -9.46
C ALA A 166 -13.46 -6.06 -8.39
N LYS A 167 -12.90 -6.94 -7.56
CA LYS A 167 -13.65 -7.66 -6.51
C LYS A 167 -12.86 -7.70 -5.22
N LEU A 168 -13.52 -7.42 -4.10
CA LEU A 168 -13.07 -7.76 -2.75
C LEU A 168 -13.77 -9.03 -2.30
N SER A 169 -13.00 -10.04 -1.90
CA SER A 169 -13.53 -11.35 -1.55
C SER A 169 -13.35 -11.65 -0.06
N THR A 170 -14.39 -12.22 0.55
CA THR A 170 -14.34 -12.72 1.93
C THR A 170 -13.35 -13.88 2.12
N LYS A 171 -12.88 -14.49 1.03
CA LYS A 171 -11.87 -15.57 1.06
C LYS A 171 -10.44 -15.05 1.09
N GLU A 172 -10.22 -13.78 0.76
CA GLU A 172 -8.91 -13.18 0.69
C GLU A 172 -8.52 -12.48 1.99
N ILE A 173 -7.23 -12.44 2.24
CA ILE A 173 -6.61 -11.76 3.37
C ILE A 173 -5.94 -10.52 2.85
N TYR A 174 -6.24 -9.38 3.48
CA TYR A 174 -5.65 -8.09 3.18
C TYR A 174 -4.72 -7.69 4.30
N THR A 175 -3.53 -7.20 3.96
CA THR A 175 -2.54 -6.79 4.95
C THR A 175 -2.41 -5.27 4.93
N VAL A 176 -2.57 -4.67 6.09
CA VAL A 176 -2.30 -3.27 6.38
C VAL A 176 -1.31 -3.20 7.53
N TYR A 177 -0.81 -2.02 7.88
CA TYR A 177 0.25 -1.87 8.87
C TYR A 177 -0.15 -0.90 9.96
N TYR A 178 0.27 -1.20 11.17
CA TYR A 178 0.16 -0.30 12.32
C TYR A 178 1.54 0.24 12.66
N GLU A 179 1.65 1.56 12.80
CA GLU A 179 2.86 2.24 13.25
C GLU A 179 2.66 2.71 14.68
N MET A 180 3.55 2.31 15.57
CA MET A 180 3.52 2.78 16.96
C MET A 180 3.99 4.23 16.99
N GLN A 181 3.09 5.11 17.39
CA GLN A 181 3.38 6.52 17.70
C GLN A 181 3.94 6.68 19.10
#